data_74182ccf0c9f1fd04947d1376d88974b
#
_entry.id   74182ccf0c9f1fd04947d1376d88974b
#
_cell.length_a   1.000
_cell.length_b   1.000
_cell.length_c   1.000
_cell.angle_alpha   90.00
_cell.angle_beta   90.00
_cell.angle_gamma   90.00
#
_symmetry.space_group_name_H-M   'P 1'
#
loop_
_entity.id
_entity.type
_entity.pdbx_description
1 polymer ?
#
loop_
_entity_poly.entity_id
_entity_poly.type
_entity_poly.pdbx_seq_one_letter_code
_entity_poly.pdbx_strand_id
1 'polypeptide(L)'
;EIRLFNPFSFRILRALGYLTDFARLNRRMHNKSYTADGVVTLVGGRNIGDAYFGAGEQPLFSDLDVMAIGPVVKDVADDFERYWHCRSVSTLQNVLEMSEPDSVQRIELPESWYNDDIPRRYLHKLETSQFMSSLDQRSLPLIWAKTRLLSDDPAKGEGKAPRHSLLPQRLFDVMGSPTERIDIISAYFVP
;
A
#
# COMPACT_ATOMS: atom_id res chain seq x y z
N GLU A 1 2.43 -4.90 -15.48
CA GLU A 1 3.85 -4.83 -15.10
C GLU A 1 3.97 -4.89 -13.58
N ILE A 2 5.01 -5.58 -13.06
CA ILE A 2 5.31 -5.66 -11.62
C ILE A 2 6.71 -5.11 -11.40
N ARG A 3 6.87 -4.25 -10.40
CA ARG A 3 8.15 -3.73 -9.94
C ARG A 3 8.32 -3.95 -8.45
N LEU A 4 9.56 -4.17 -8.04
CA LEU A 4 9.95 -4.40 -6.65
C LEU A 4 10.75 -3.21 -6.14
N PHE A 5 10.27 -2.61 -5.05
CA PHE A 5 10.98 -1.53 -4.39
C PHE A 5 12.02 -2.08 -3.43
N ASN A 6 13.25 -1.63 -3.58
CA ASN A 6 14.39 -1.96 -2.72
C ASN A 6 14.60 -3.48 -2.51
N PRO A 7 14.67 -4.28 -3.60
CA PRO A 7 14.82 -5.73 -3.49
C PRO A 7 16.17 -6.12 -2.90
N PHE A 8 16.27 -7.36 -2.40
CA PHE A 8 17.54 -7.93 -1.95
C PHE A 8 18.50 -8.08 -3.13
N SER A 9 19.73 -7.57 -2.98
CA SER A 9 20.80 -7.72 -3.98
C SER A 9 21.33 -9.17 -4.03
N PHE A 10 21.40 -9.85 -2.87
CA PHE A 10 21.82 -11.24 -2.77
C PHE A 10 20.64 -12.13 -2.36
N ARG A 11 20.07 -12.86 -3.32
CA ARG A 11 18.88 -13.69 -3.06
C ARG A 11 19.23 -15.04 -2.43
N ILE A 12 20.36 -15.64 -2.85
CA ILE A 12 20.79 -16.96 -2.39
C ILE A 12 21.41 -16.87 -1.01
N LEU A 13 22.20 -15.82 -0.74
CA LEU A 13 22.89 -15.60 0.53
C LEU A 13 22.29 -14.37 1.24
N ARG A 14 21.03 -14.46 1.66
CA ARG A 14 20.32 -13.36 2.33
C ARG A 14 21.05 -12.85 3.58
N ALA A 15 21.72 -13.75 4.31
CA ALA A 15 22.51 -13.39 5.49
C ALA A 15 23.67 -12.43 5.15
N LEU A 16 24.34 -12.62 4.02
CA LEU A 16 25.38 -11.70 3.54
C LEU A 16 24.82 -10.31 3.21
N GLY A 17 23.65 -10.26 2.59
CA GLY A 17 22.94 -9.01 2.32
C GLY A 17 22.64 -8.23 3.61
N TYR A 18 22.22 -8.91 4.67
CA TYR A 18 22.00 -8.28 5.97
C TYR A 18 23.28 -7.74 6.60
N LEU A 19 24.40 -8.42 6.42
CA LEU A 19 25.69 -7.98 6.98
C LEU A 19 26.28 -6.78 6.23
N THR A 20 26.10 -6.73 4.90
CA THR A 20 26.74 -5.71 4.05
C THR A 20 25.84 -4.51 3.76
N ASP A 21 24.53 -4.65 3.83
CA ASP A 21 23.56 -3.65 3.34
C ASP A 21 22.31 -3.52 4.25
N PHE A 22 22.48 -3.79 5.54
CA PHE A 22 21.40 -3.78 6.52
C PHE A 22 20.60 -2.47 6.53
N ALA A 23 21.33 -1.34 6.48
CA ALA A 23 20.69 -0.03 6.53
C ALA A 23 19.75 0.22 5.34
N ARG A 24 20.10 -0.23 4.13
CA ARG A 24 19.23 -0.13 2.94
C ARG A 24 18.09 -1.13 3.03
N LEU A 25 18.39 -2.39 3.34
CA LEU A 25 17.40 -3.45 3.42
C LEU A 25 16.32 -3.20 4.48
N ASN A 26 16.64 -2.43 5.52
CA ASN A 26 15.71 -2.06 6.56
C ASN A 26 14.78 -0.90 6.17
N ARG A 27 15.05 -0.22 5.05
CA ARG A 27 14.21 0.87 4.55
C ARG A 27 13.18 0.32 3.58
N ARG A 28 11.97 0.08 4.08
CA ARG A 28 10.87 -0.49 3.31
C ARG A 28 9.88 0.60 2.88
N MET A 29 9.33 0.43 1.70
CA MET A 29 8.14 1.16 1.30
C MET A 29 6.94 0.60 2.08
N HIS A 30 6.14 1.48 2.65
CA HIS A 30 4.95 1.07 3.41
C HIS A 30 3.67 1.70 2.85
N ASN A 31 3.77 2.42 1.75
CA ASN A 31 2.65 3.04 1.07
C ASN A 31 1.71 1.96 0.52
N LYS A 32 0.42 2.16 0.70
CA LYS A 32 -0.62 1.30 0.16
C LYS A 32 -1.67 2.18 -0.49
N SER A 33 -1.76 2.05 -1.80
CA SER A 33 -2.78 2.73 -2.59
C SER A 33 -3.23 1.84 -3.73
N TYR A 34 -4.47 2.01 -4.13
CA TYR A 34 -5.05 1.40 -5.30
C TYR A 34 -5.81 2.47 -6.06
N THR A 35 -5.38 2.77 -7.27
CA THR A 35 -6.02 3.80 -8.11
C THR A 35 -6.56 3.14 -9.38
N ALA A 36 -7.83 3.35 -9.67
CA ALA A 36 -8.49 2.83 -10.85
C ALA A 36 -8.82 3.98 -11.82
N ASP A 37 -8.38 3.83 -13.07
CA ASP A 37 -8.68 4.69 -14.22
C ASP A 37 -8.38 6.20 -14.00
N GLY A 38 -7.60 6.54 -12.98
CA GLY A 38 -7.37 7.95 -12.61
C GLY A 38 -8.61 8.67 -12.07
N VAL A 39 -9.65 7.94 -11.69
CA VAL A 39 -10.95 8.46 -11.26
C VAL A 39 -11.18 8.26 -9.76
N VAL A 40 -10.78 7.11 -9.23
CA VAL A 40 -10.94 6.75 -7.82
C VAL A 40 -9.64 6.20 -7.26
N THR A 41 -9.37 6.51 -6.02
CA THR A 41 -8.23 5.93 -5.29
C THR A 41 -8.66 5.46 -3.91
N LEU A 42 -8.04 4.35 -3.47
CA LEU A 42 -8.10 3.83 -2.12
C LEU A 42 -6.72 4.01 -1.48
N VAL A 43 -6.66 4.62 -0.33
CA VAL A 43 -5.43 4.80 0.46
C VAL A 43 -5.69 4.33 1.88
N GLY A 44 -4.80 3.51 2.41
CA GLY A 44 -4.97 2.98 3.76
C GLY A 44 -3.76 2.26 4.33
N GLY A 45 -3.95 1.59 5.45
CA GLY A 45 -2.93 0.81 6.13
C GLY A 45 -2.97 -0.69 5.80
N ARG A 46 -4.04 -1.17 5.17
CA ARG A 46 -4.31 -2.59 4.94
C ARG A 46 -3.31 -3.25 4.00
N ASN A 47 -2.65 -4.29 4.47
CA ASN A 47 -1.83 -5.16 3.62
C ASN A 47 -2.69 -6.23 2.94
N ILE A 48 -2.20 -6.82 1.87
CA ILE A 48 -2.80 -8.02 1.28
C ILE A 48 -2.35 -9.21 2.12
N GLY A 49 -3.25 -9.71 2.96
CA GLY A 49 -3.00 -10.85 3.86
C GLY A 49 -4.24 -11.20 4.67
N ASP A 50 -4.37 -12.47 5.04
CA ASP A 50 -5.58 -13.05 5.66
C ASP A 50 -6.03 -12.32 6.93
N ALA A 51 -5.09 -11.89 7.76
CA ALA A 51 -5.37 -11.15 9.00
C ALA A 51 -6.03 -9.77 8.77
N TYR A 52 -5.89 -9.20 7.57
CA TYR A 52 -6.53 -7.92 7.21
C TYR A 52 -7.91 -8.10 6.60
N PHE A 53 -8.23 -9.30 6.12
CA PHE A 53 -9.49 -9.59 5.43
C PHE A 53 -10.39 -10.55 6.20
N GLY A 54 -9.96 -10.97 7.40
CA GLY A 54 -10.71 -11.94 8.22
C GLY A 54 -10.83 -13.31 7.56
N ALA A 55 -9.85 -13.66 6.74
CA ALA A 55 -9.78 -14.92 6.00
C ALA A 55 -8.98 -16.01 6.73
N GLY A 56 -8.58 -15.79 7.98
CA GLY A 56 -7.80 -16.73 8.79
C GLY A 56 -8.33 -16.89 10.19
N GLU A 57 -7.69 -17.75 10.98
CA GLU A 57 -7.98 -17.96 12.41
C GLU A 57 -7.37 -16.86 13.30
N GLN A 58 -6.48 -16.02 12.75
CA GLN A 58 -5.82 -14.95 13.46
C GLN A 58 -6.80 -13.78 13.75
N PRO A 59 -6.57 -13.03 14.82
CA PRO A 59 -7.35 -11.82 15.09
C PRO A 59 -7.33 -10.88 13.89
N LEU A 60 -8.49 -10.34 13.55
CA LEU A 60 -8.62 -9.32 12.50
C LEU A 60 -7.92 -8.03 12.92
N PHE A 61 -6.98 -7.56 12.12
CA PHE A 61 -6.42 -6.22 12.30
C PHE A 61 -7.45 -5.17 11.93
N SER A 62 -7.62 -4.20 12.82
CA SER A 62 -8.43 -3.01 12.54
C SER A 62 -7.59 -1.99 11.79
N ASP A 63 -8.05 -1.56 10.63
CA ASP A 63 -7.37 -0.58 9.78
C ASP A 63 -8.38 0.39 9.19
N LEU A 64 -7.91 1.57 8.77
CA LEU A 64 -8.72 2.58 8.13
C LEU A 64 -8.26 2.74 6.68
N ASP A 65 -9.17 2.48 5.77
CA ASP A 65 -8.98 2.77 4.35
C ASP A 65 -9.93 3.91 3.95
N VAL A 66 -9.43 4.82 3.13
CA VAL A 66 -10.19 5.97 2.62
C VAL A 66 -10.32 5.83 1.12
N MET A 67 -11.55 5.80 0.63
CA MET A 67 -11.84 5.95 -0.79
C MET A 67 -12.00 7.44 -1.12
N ALA A 68 -11.31 7.90 -2.13
CA ALA A 68 -11.36 9.29 -2.56
C ALA A 68 -11.58 9.42 -4.07
N ILE A 69 -12.27 10.48 -4.47
CA ILE A 69 -12.45 10.92 -5.85
C ILE A 69 -12.05 12.39 -5.98
N GLY A 70 -11.94 12.89 -7.20
CA GLY A 70 -11.61 14.28 -7.47
C GLY A 70 -10.10 14.56 -7.51
N PRO A 71 -9.65 15.80 -7.28
CA PRO A 71 -8.27 16.23 -7.55
C PRO A 71 -7.20 15.42 -6.84
N VAL A 72 -7.45 14.93 -5.62
CA VAL A 72 -6.50 14.14 -4.83
C VAL A 72 -6.11 12.81 -5.50
N VAL A 73 -6.95 12.30 -6.40
CA VAL A 73 -6.64 11.07 -7.16
C VAL A 73 -5.39 11.28 -8.02
N LYS A 74 -5.28 12.46 -8.63
CA LYS A 74 -4.08 12.82 -9.40
C LYS A 74 -2.84 12.88 -8.50
N ASP A 75 -2.95 13.44 -7.31
CA ASP A 75 -1.82 13.53 -6.38
C ASP A 75 -1.32 12.13 -5.99
N VAL A 76 -2.24 11.18 -5.76
CA VAL A 76 -1.90 9.78 -5.46
C VAL A 76 -1.27 9.09 -6.67
N ALA A 77 -1.80 9.32 -7.86
CA ALA A 77 -1.23 8.77 -9.10
C ALA A 77 0.18 9.33 -9.36
N ASP A 78 0.38 10.63 -9.22
CA ASP A 78 1.70 11.27 -9.38
C ASP A 78 2.70 10.73 -8.35
N ASP A 79 2.27 10.49 -7.12
CA ASP A 79 3.10 9.88 -6.08
C ASP A 79 3.48 8.44 -6.42
N PHE A 80 2.53 7.65 -6.91
CA PHE A 80 2.79 6.30 -7.41
C PHE A 80 3.84 6.32 -8.52
N GLU A 81 3.73 7.22 -9.49
CA GLU A 81 4.68 7.37 -10.59
C GLU A 81 6.10 7.73 -10.09
N ARG A 82 6.20 8.58 -9.07
CA ARG A 82 7.49 8.88 -8.43
C ARG A 82 8.16 7.63 -7.86
N TYR A 83 7.40 6.76 -7.18
CA TYR A 83 7.90 5.49 -6.67
C TYR A 83 8.19 4.52 -7.81
N TRP A 84 7.32 4.45 -8.83
CA TRP A 84 7.44 3.54 -9.97
C TRP A 84 8.71 3.74 -10.78
N HIS A 85 9.19 4.99 -10.86
CA HIS A 85 10.36 5.37 -11.64
C HIS A 85 11.61 5.69 -10.81
N CYS A 86 11.57 5.52 -9.49
CA CYS A 86 12.73 5.82 -8.66
C CYS A 86 13.85 4.79 -8.81
N ARG A 87 15.05 5.17 -8.39
CA ARG A 87 16.25 4.31 -8.51
C ARG A 87 16.19 3.04 -7.66
N SER A 88 15.39 3.04 -6.61
CA SER A 88 15.26 1.89 -5.71
C SER A 88 14.36 0.79 -6.27
N VAL A 89 13.84 0.96 -7.48
CA VAL A 89 12.92 0.01 -8.13
C VAL A 89 13.63 -0.86 -9.15
N SER A 90 13.28 -2.13 -9.16
CA SER A 90 13.69 -3.09 -10.18
C SER A 90 12.48 -3.82 -10.75
N THR A 91 12.50 -4.12 -12.03
CA THR A 91 11.45 -4.96 -12.64
C THR A 91 11.51 -6.38 -12.08
N LEU A 92 10.38 -7.07 -12.07
CA LEU A 92 10.31 -8.45 -11.60
C LEU A 92 11.26 -9.36 -12.40
N GLN A 93 11.35 -9.15 -13.72
CA GLN A 93 12.24 -9.88 -14.62
C GLN A 93 13.70 -9.76 -14.20
N ASN A 94 14.17 -8.54 -13.92
CA ASN A 94 15.54 -8.30 -13.47
C ASN A 94 15.86 -8.96 -12.12
N VAL A 95 14.86 -9.06 -11.25
CA VAL A 95 15.05 -9.67 -9.92
C VAL A 95 14.98 -11.19 -9.98
N LEU A 96 14.15 -11.77 -10.83
CA LEU A 96 13.96 -13.22 -10.94
C LEU A 96 14.87 -13.89 -11.95
N GLU A 97 15.69 -13.13 -12.72
CA GLU A 97 16.50 -13.65 -13.82
C GLU A 97 15.66 -14.50 -14.80
N MET A 98 14.40 -14.11 -15.00
CA MET A 98 13.50 -14.80 -15.91
C MET A 98 13.93 -14.54 -17.35
N SER A 99 14.29 -15.60 -18.04
CA SER A 99 14.82 -15.52 -19.41
C SER A 99 13.76 -15.29 -20.50
N GLU A 100 12.46 -15.51 -20.18
CA GLU A 100 11.39 -15.37 -21.17
C GLU A 100 10.11 -14.79 -20.53
N PRO A 101 9.45 -13.80 -21.18
CA PRO A 101 8.19 -13.23 -20.72
C PRO A 101 7.02 -14.23 -20.71
N ASP A 102 7.06 -15.25 -21.54
CA ASP A 102 6.00 -16.26 -21.70
C ASP A 102 5.98 -17.33 -20.60
N SER A 103 6.98 -17.32 -19.71
CA SER A 103 7.03 -18.29 -18.60
C SER A 103 6.15 -17.90 -17.39
N VAL A 104 5.44 -16.78 -17.45
CA VAL A 104 4.39 -16.47 -16.46
C VAL A 104 3.20 -17.37 -16.76
N GLN A 105 3.26 -18.62 -16.31
CA GLN A 105 2.08 -19.47 -16.27
C GLN A 105 0.98 -18.70 -15.52
N ARG A 106 -0.16 -18.58 -16.17
CA ARG A 106 -1.37 -18.07 -15.53
C ARG A 106 -1.59 -18.90 -14.27
N ILE A 107 -1.49 -18.29 -13.12
CA ILE A 107 -1.79 -18.99 -11.88
C ILE A 107 -3.30 -19.22 -11.92
N GLU A 108 -3.68 -20.43 -12.32
CA GLU A 108 -5.06 -20.88 -12.18
C GLU A 108 -5.25 -21.21 -10.71
N LEU A 109 -6.20 -20.55 -10.08
CA LEU A 109 -6.57 -20.88 -8.71
C LEU A 109 -7.13 -22.31 -8.70
N PRO A 110 -6.70 -23.17 -7.78
CA PRO A 110 -7.25 -24.53 -7.68
C PRO A 110 -8.77 -24.48 -7.51
N GLU A 111 -9.50 -25.41 -8.14
CA GLU A 111 -10.96 -25.52 -7.94
C GLU A 111 -11.34 -25.60 -6.46
N SER A 112 -10.49 -26.24 -5.65
CA SER A 112 -10.66 -26.31 -4.19
C SER A 112 -10.76 -24.92 -3.55
N TRP A 113 -10.12 -23.87 -4.09
CA TRP A 113 -10.19 -22.52 -3.55
C TRP A 113 -11.61 -21.95 -3.64
N TYR A 114 -12.31 -22.20 -4.75
CA TYR A 114 -13.69 -21.74 -4.93
C TYR A 114 -14.68 -22.52 -4.05
N ASN A 115 -14.30 -23.72 -3.60
CA ASN A 115 -15.09 -24.58 -2.74
C ASN A 115 -14.77 -24.43 -1.25
N ASP A 116 -13.75 -23.65 -0.89
CA ASP A 116 -13.41 -23.32 0.48
C ASP A 116 -14.45 -22.38 1.11
N ASP A 117 -14.81 -22.66 2.35
CA ASP A 117 -15.80 -21.87 3.09
C ASP A 117 -15.34 -20.46 3.41
N ILE A 118 -14.02 -20.24 3.56
CA ILE A 118 -13.47 -18.92 3.92
C ILE A 118 -13.62 -17.91 2.78
N PRO A 119 -13.15 -18.19 1.55
CA PRO A 119 -13.37 -17.31 0.42
C PRO A 119 -14.85 -17.05 0.13
N ARG A 120 -15.69 -18.09 0.19
CA ARG A 120 -17.14 -17.95 -0.04
C ARG A 120 -17.80 -17.04 0.98
N ARG A 121 -17.49 -17.18 2.27
CA ARG A 121 -18.02 -16.29 3.31
C ARG A 121 -17.54 -14.87 3.14
N TYR A 122 -16.30 -14.67 2.72
CA TYR A 122 -15.76 -13.33 2.44
C TYR A 122 -16.50 -12.68 1.27
N LEU A 123 -16.63 -13.38 0.15
CA LEU A 123 -17.37 -12.89 -1.02
C LEU A 123 -18.81 -12.55 -0.69
N HIS A 124 -19.50 -13.43 0.04
CA HIS A 124 -20.88 -13.20 0.48
C HIS A 124 -21.01 -11.94 1.35
N LYS A 125 -20.06 -11.73 2.29
CA LYS A 125 -20.03 -10.49 3.10
C LYS A 125 -19.81 -9.24 2.27
N LEU A 126 -18.96 -9.31 1.24
CA LEU A 126 -18.77 -8.20 0.31
C LEU A 126 -20.06 -7.90 -0.44
N GLU A 127 -20.64 -8.90 -1.12
CA GLU A 127 -21.86 -8.77 -1.92
C GLU A 127 -23.04 -8.24 -1.12
N THR A 128 -23.16 -8.65 0.14
CA THR A 128 -24.27 -8.23 1.04
C THR A 128 -23.93 -6.96 1.84
N SER A 129 -22.76 -6.37 1.63
CA SER A 129 -22.38 -5.16 2.37
C SER A 129 -23.18 -3.94 1.94
N GLN A 130 -23.49 -3.08 2.92
CA GLN A 130 -24.17 -1.80 2.63
C GLN A 130 -23.34 -0.93 1.67
N PHE A 131 -22.00 -1.02 1.75
CA PHE A 131 -21.11 -0.29 0.85
C PHE A 131 -21.33 -0.69 -0.60
N MET A 132 -21.32 -2.00 -0.92
CA MET A 132 -21.55 -2.49 -2.28
C MET A 132 -22.95 -2.11 -2.78
N SER A 133 -23.96 -2.28 -1.94
CA SER A 133 -25.34 -1.86 -2.29
C SER A 133 -25.43 -0.35 -2.60
N SER A 134 -24.77 0.49 -1.80
CA SER A 134 -24.73 1.94 -2.02
C SER A 134 -23.95 2.32 -3.27
N LEU A 135 -22.89 1.57 -3.58
CA LEU A 135 -22.09 1.77 -4.80
C LEU A 135 -22.94 1.47 -6.06
N ASP A 136 -23.61 0.33 -6.08
CA ASP A 136 -24.49 -0.09 -7.19
C ASP A 136 -25.63 0.89 -7.40
N GLN A 137 -26.21 1.39 -6.32
CA GLN A 137 -27.28 2.39 -6.34
C GLN A 137 -26.78 3.81 -6.59
N ARG A 138 -25.47 4.03 -6.73
CA ARG A 138 -24.83 5.36 -6.88
C ARG A 138 -25.21 6.33 -5.75
N SER A 139 -25.37 5.81 -4.53
CA SER A 139 -25.84 6.54 -3.35
C SER A 139 -24.80 6.60 -2.23
N LEU A 140 -23.51 6.42 -2.56
CA LEU A 140 -22.45 6.55 -1.57
C LEU A 140 -22.46 7.92 -0.91
N PRO A 141 -22.46 8.00 0.42
CA PRO A 141 -22.38 9.26 1.13
C PRO A 141 -20.95 9.85 1.02
N LEU A 142 -20.75 10.73 0.04
CA LEU A 142 -19.48 11.40 -0.15
C LEU A 142 -19.36 12.63 0.76
N ILE A 143 -18.22 12.76 1.42
CA ILE A 143 -17.88 13.92 2.25
C ILE A 143 -16.91 14.81 1.44
N TRP A 144 -17.34 16.01 1.13
CA TRP A 144 -16.52 16.99 0.42
C TRP A 144 -15.66 17.76 1.40
N ALA A 145 -14.35 17.60 1.31
CA ALA A 145 -13.38 18.24 2.18
C ALA A 145 -12.11 18.65 1.43
N LYS A 146 -11.38 19.61 1.97
CA LYS A 146 -10.01 19.87 1.49
C LYS A 146 -9.13 18.70 1.87
N THR A 147 -8.57 18.05 0.86
CA THR A 147 -7.71 16.89 1.02
C THR A 147 -6.30 17.21 0.54
N ARG A 148 -5.31 16.58 1.14
CA ARG A 148 -3.91 16.66 0.76
C ARG A 148 -3.25 15.29 0.94
N LEU A 149 -2.55 14.82 -0.06
CA LEU A 149 -1.70 13.65 0.06
C LEU A 149 -0.37 14.04 0.71
N LEU A 150 0.04 13.27 1.70
CA LEU A 150 1.38 13.30 2.28
C LEU A 150 2.00 11.92 2.15
N SER A 151 3.22 11.88 1.63
CA SER A 151 3.99 10.64 1.49
C SER A 151 5.48 10.93 1.72
N ASP A 152 6.26 9.90 2.00
CA ASP A 152 7.71 10.02 2.04
C ASP A 152 8.30 10.26 0.64
N ASP A 153 9.48 10.83 0.59
CA ASP A 153 10.28 10.85 -0.63
C ASP A 153 10.84 9.45 -0.93
N PRO A 154 10.72 8.92 -2.17
CA PRO A 154 11.30 7.62 -2.55
C PRO A 154 12.80 7.50 -2.26
N ALA A 155 13.56 8.59 -2.30
CA ALA A 155 14.98 8.62 -1.95
C ALA A 155 15.26 8.21 -0.49
N LYS A 156 14.23 8.11 0.36
CA LYS A 156 14.30 7.49 1.69
C LYS A 156 14.83 6.06 1.61
N GLY A 157 14.47 5.30 0.59
CA GLY A 157 14.98 3.95 0.35
C GLY A 157 16.52 3.91 0.24
N GLU A 158 17.12 4.95 -0.32
CA GLU A 158 18.57 5.11 -0.44
C GLU A 158 19.21 5.80 0.80
N GLY A 159 18.41 6.30 1.73
CA GLY A 159 18.88 7.12 2.85
C GLY A 159 19.31 8.52 2.47
N LYS A 160 18.87 9.03 1.32
CA LYS A 160 19.25 10.32 0.78
C LYS A 160 18.14 11.37 0.86
N ALA A 161 16.95 10.98 1.31
CA ALA A 161 15.85 11.92 1.46
C ALA A 161 16.15 12.97 2.54
N PRO A 162 16.04 14.26 2.26
CA PRO A 162 16.19 15.29 3.26
C PRO A 162 15.03 15.25 4.28
N ARG A 163 15.28 15.66 5.52
CA ARG A 163 14.28 15.57 6.60
C ARG A 163 12.94 16.21 6.26
N HIS A 164 12.95 17.35 5.60
CA HIS A 164 11.72 18.07 5.24
C HIS A 164 10.85 17.35 4.20
N SER A 165 11.39 16.37 3.48
CA SER A 165 10.64 15.55 2.53
C SER A 165 10.10 14.25 3.14
N LEU A 166 10.37 14.01 4.42
CA LEU A 166 9.88 12.85 5.15
C LEU A 166 8.49 13.12 5.74
N LEU A 167 7.67 12.07 5.77
CA LEU A 167 6.29 12.13 6.22
C LEU A 167 6.09 12.80 7.60
N PRO A 168 6.89 12.51 8.65
CA PRO A 168 6.70 13.17 9.94
C PRO A 168 6.81 14.69 9.84
N GLN A 169 7.85 15.21 9.16
CA GLN A 169 8.01 16.67 9.02
C GLN A 169 6.87 17.30 8.21
N ARG A 170 6.52 16.66 7.08
CA ARG A 170 5.39 17.13 6.24
C ARG A 170 4.07 17.11 6.97
N LEU A 171 3.86 16.14 7.86
CA LEU A 171 2.68 16.06 8.70
C LEU A 171 2.65 17.20 9.72
N PHE A 172 3.77 17.48 10.40
CA PHE A 172 3.89 18.62 11.29
C PHE A 172 3.63 19.95 10.59
N ASP A 173 4.16 20.13 9.39
CA ASP A 173 3.95 21.35 8.61
C ASP A 173 2.47 21.59 8.25
N VAL A 174 1.71 20.50 8.04
CA VAL A 174 0.27 20.58 7.74
C VAL A 174 -0.57 20.77 9.01
N MET A 175 -0.24 20.07 10.09
CA MET A 175 -0.97 20.19 11.36
C MET A 175 -0.73 21.55 12.02
N GLY A 176 0.40 22.16 11.79
CA GLY A 176 0.82 23.37 12.50
C GLY A 176 1.03 23.14 13.98
N SER A 177 0.79 24.18 14.78
CA SER A 177 0.85 24.11 16.25
C SER A 177 -0.58 24.05 16.81
N PRO A 178 -1.06 22.88 17.26
CA PRO A 178 -2.37 22.77 17.87
C PRO A 178 -2.45 23.66 19.13
N THR A 179 -3.52 24.43 19.26
CA THR A 179 -3.69 25.36 20.38
C THR A 179 -4.56 24.80 21.50
N GLU A 180 -5.37 23.80 21.21
CA GLU A 180 -6.27 23.22 22.21
C GLU A 180 -6.05 21.70 22.36
N ARG A 181 -6.20 20.95 21.27
CA ARG A 181 -6.15 19.48 21.33
C ARG A 181 -5.71 18.87 20.02
N ILE A 182 -4.98 17.77 20.09
CA ILE A 182 -4.71 16.84 18.99
C ILE A 182 -4.93 15.41 19.49
N ASP A 183 -5.68 14.62 18.74
CA ASP A 183 -5.89 13.20 18.99
C ASP A 183 -5.18 12.41 17.89
N ILE A 184 -4.30 11.50 18.28
CA ILE A 184 -3.55 10.64 17.37
C ILE A 184 -3.88 9.19 17.70
N ILE A 185 -4.37 8.45 16.72
CA ILE A 185 -4.64 7.00 16.84
C ILE A 185 -3.67 6.28 15.93
N SER A 186 -2.81 5.47 16.52
CA SER A 186 -1.83 4.67 15.78
C SER A 186 -1.57 3.36 16.49
N ALA A 187 -1.48 2.27 15.73
CA ALA A 187 -1.08 0.96 16.26
C ALA A 187 0.39 0.94 16.71
N TYR A 188 1.22 1.79 16.11
CA TYR A 188 2.64 1.89 16.40
C TYR A 188 3.00 3.36 16.61
N PHE A 189 3.15 3.74 17.85
CA PHE A 189 3.67 5.05 18.22
C PHE A 189 5.09 4.89 18.75
N VAL A 190 6.07 5.30 17.96
CA VAL A 190 7.47 5.35 18.35
C VAL A 190 7.83 6.82 18.52
N PRO A 191 8.07 7.31 19.75
CA PRO A 191 8.39 8.70 20.02
C PRO A 191 9.76 9.12 19.49
#